data_6ccb9357c9fd35c715963155512f163b
#
_entry.id   6ccb9357c9fd35c715963155512f163b
#
_cell.length_a   1.000
_cell.length_b   1.000
_cell.length_c   1.000
_cell.angle_alpha   90.00
_cell.angle_beta   90.00
_cell.angle_gamma   90.00
#
_symmetry.space_group_name_H-M   'P 1'
#
loop_
_entity.id
_entity.type
_entity.pdbx_description
1 polymer ?
#
loop_
_entity_poly.entity_id
_entity_poly.type
_entity_poly.pdbx_seq_one_letter_code
_entity_poly.pdbx_strand_id
1 'polypeptide(L)'
;MDYCKEVGYGEMTEETEKMKKECAVEVFSVGKSVRGRDISCLSLGSGRKSVLFVGVHHGMERITAALALKFARDIAEGAIWGDETAKVLSKRRIYIIPMLNPDGAEIALGRTDENERYMLSRMRGGDELAHWQANARGVDLNHNYNAGFDLCREEERRMGIFTAGSTRYGGKYAESEPETHALCDFTRSISAGLRAAVALHTQGEEIYYDYCGNVPEGGEALAGIIAEKSGYALAKPDAIASHGGYKDWVIERFGIPAFTLECGLGKNPLPPTDFPAIYGRLAPTFAEIVTF
;
A
#
# COMPACT_ATOMS: atom_id res chain seq x y z
N MET A 1 -11.97 -2.00 16.43
CA MET A 1 -11.50 -3.21 15.69
C MET A 1 -10.37 -3.87 16.47
N ASP A 2 -10.22 -5.21 16.39
CA ASP A 2 -9.07 -5.94 16.94
C ASP A 2 -8.03 -6.09 15.83
N TYR A 3 -6.97 -5.31 15.89
CA TYR A 3 -5.92 -5.26 14.85
C TYR A 3 -4.97 -6.47 14.88
N CYS A 4 -5.07 -7.32 15.89
CA CYS A 4 -4.35 -8.60 15.97
C CYS A 4 -5.08 -9.77 15.30
N LYS A 5 -6.13 -9.46 14.50
CA LYS A 5 -6.88 -10.42 13.70
C LYS A 5 -6.75 -10.11 12.21
N GLU A 6 -7.14 -11.08 11.38
CA GLU A 6 -7.18 -10.90 9.94
C GLU A 6 -8.09 -9.74 9.53
N VAL A 7 -7.60 -8.92 8.60
CA VAL A 7 -8.33 -7.78 8.05
C VAL A 7 -8.64 -8.06 6.59
N GLY A 8 -9.88 -8.42 6.31
CA GLY A 8 -10.41 -8.49 4.96
C GLY A 8 -11.19 -7.22 4.60
N TYR A 9 -11.86 -7.25 3.45
CA TYR A 9 -12.63 -6.11 2.96
C TYR A 9 -13.79 -5.72 3.88
N GLY A 10 -14.48 -6.71 4.46
CA GLY A 10 -15.58 -6.47 5.40
C GLY A 10 -15.12 -5.75 6.67
N GLU A 11 -14.07 -6.26 7.31
CA GLU A 11 -13.49 -5.71 8.52
C GLU A 11 -12.94 -4.28 8.28
N MET A 12 -12.28 -4.05 7.14
CA MET A 12 -11.80 -2.73 6.72
C MET A 12 -12.96 -1.74 6.53
N THR A 13 -14.02 -2.16 5.85
CA THR A 13 -15.20 -1.31 5.58
C THR A 13 -15.93 -0.95 6.88
N GLU A 14 -16.12 -1.91 7.78
CA GLU A 14 -16.73 -1.65 9.09
C GLU A 14 -15.93 -0.63 9.89
N GLU A 15 -14.60 -0.76 9.95
CA GLU A 15 -13.73 0.14 10.69
C GLU A 15 -13.71 1.55 10.07
N THR A 16 -13.67 1.67 8.75
CA THR A 16 -13.70 2.98 8.06
C THR A 16 -15.03 3.70 8.29
N GLU A 17 -16.16 3.00 8.20
CA GLU A 17 -17.49 3.57 8.49
C GLU A 17 -17.64 3.98 9.95
N LYS A 18 -17.03 3.22 10.87
CA LYS A 18 -16.99 3.57 12.29
C LYS A 18 -16.18 4.85 12.52
N MET A 19 -14.99 4.97 11.94
CA MET A 19 -14.18 6.19 12.03
C MET A 19 -14.89 7.41 11.44
N LYS A 20 -15.61 7.25 10.33
CA LYS A 20 -16.43 8.31 9.71
C LYS A 20 -17.50 8.82 10.66
N LYS A 21 -18.16 7.94 11.41
CA LYS A 21 -19.24 8.29 12.33
C LYS A 21 -18.73 8.88 13.65
N GLU A 22 -17.66 8.33 14.18
CA GLU A 22 -17.18 8.62 15.55
C GLU A 22 -16.12 9.72 15.59
N CYS A 23 -15.28 9.83 14.55
CA CYS A 23 -14.06 10.62 14.59
C CYS A 23 -14.01 11.75 13.55
N ALA A 24 -15.12 12.06 12.88
CA ALA A 24 -15.19 13.10 11.83
C ALA A 24 -14.11 12.92 10.71
N VAL A 25 -13.72 11.68 10.43
CA VAL A 25 -12.82 11.34 9.32
C VAL A 25 -13.63 11.35 8.02
N GLU A 26 -13.15 12.06 7.01
CA GLU A 26 -13.73 11.99 5.67
C GLU A 26 -13.37 10.66 5.03
N VAL A 27 -14.36 9.93 4.51
CA VAL A 27 -14.17 8.65 3.81
C VAL A 27 -14.86 8.70 2.47
N PHE A 28 -14.14 8.42 1.40
CA PHE A 28 -14.65 8.38 0.03
C PHE A 28 -13.98 7.25 -0.77
N SER A 29 -14.57 6.89 -1.90
CA SER A 29 -14.00 5.91 -2.82
C SER A 29 -13.14 6.63 -3.86
N VAL A 30 -11.91 6.14 -4.10
CA VAL A 30 -11.04 6.61 -5.19
C VAL A 30 -11.26 5.82 -6.48
N GLY A 31 -11.97 4.72 -6.41
CA GLY A 31 -12.29 3.86 -7.54
C GLY A 31 -12.84 2.51 -7.09
N LYS A 32 -12.90 1.57 -8.02
CA LYS A 32 -13.40 0.22 -7.75
C LYS A 32 -12.41 -0.84 -8.23
N SER A 33 -12.38 -1.96 -7.49
CA SER A 33 -11.64 -3.14 -7.89
C SER A 33 -12.27 -3.86 -9.09
N VAL A 34 -11.61 -4.88 -9.60
CA VAL A 34 -12.14 -5.76 -10.67
C VAL A 34 -13.54 -6.26 -10.36
N ARG A 35 -13.84 -6.59 -9.10
CA ARG A 35 -15.14 -7.11 -8.65
C ARG A 35 -16.11 -6.03 -8.18
N GLY A 36 -15.77 -4.76 -8.40
CA GLY A 36 -16.63 -3.62 -8.06
C GLY A 36 -16.63 -3.23 -6.59
N ARG A 37 -15.69 -3.74 -5.76
CA ARG A 37 -15.49 -3.28 -4.39
C ARG A 37 -14.91 -1.87 -4.38
N ASP A 38 -15.38 -1.03 -3.46
CA ASP A 38 -14.84 0.33 -3.31
C ASP A 38 -13.41 0.31 -2.77
N ILE A 39 -12.54 1.12 -3.39
CA ILE A 39 -11.21 1.41 -2.87
C ILE A 39 -11.34 2.64 -1.99
N SER A 40 -11.47 2.42 -0.69
CA SER A 40 -11.73 3.48 0.26
C SER A 40 -10.47 4.29 0.56
N CYS A 41 -10.61 5.61 0.61
CA CYS A 41 -9.60 6.56 1.07
C CYS A 41 -10.15 7.32 2.29
N LEU A 42 -9.36 7.35 3.36
CA LEU A 42 -9.58 8.19 4.52
C LEU A 42 -8.79 9.49 4.35
N SER A 43 -9.42 10.63 4.66
CA SER A 43 -8.79 11.95 4.62
C SER A 43 -8.86 12.59 5.99
N LEU A 44 -7.69 12.95 6.54
CA LEU A 44 -7.57 13.61 7.84
C LEU A 44 -6.81 14.93 7.67
N GLY A 45 -7.34 15.98 8.29
CA GLY A 45 -6.78 17.33 8.23
C GLY A 45 -7.20 18.13 6.98
N SER A 46 -6.84 19.41 6.97
CA SER A 46 -7.25 20.38 5.96
C SER A 46 -6.09 21.15 5.30
N GLY A 47 -4.85 20.81 5.68
CA GLY A 47 -3.65 21.47 5.14
C GLY A 47 -3.47 21.30 3.63
N ARG A 48 -2.71 22.19 3.02
CA ARG A 48 -2.39 22.11 1.59
C ARG A 48 -1.28 21.10 1.27
N LYS A 49 -0.41 20.83 2.23
CA LYS A 49 0.63 19.80 2.08
C LYS A 49 0.06 18.46 2.49
N SER A 50 0.20 17.45 1.65
CA SER A 50 -0.37 16.12 1.92
C SER A 50 0.67 15.01 1.89
N VAL A 51 0.32 13.91 2.54
CA VAL A 51 1.04 12.63 2.48
C VAL A 51 0.01 11.54 2.17
N LEU A 52 0.40 10.55 1.38
CA LEU A 52 -0.44 9.41 1.01
C LEU A 52 0.20 8.11 1.50
N PHE A 53 -0.57 7.33 2.27
CA PHE A 53 -0.23 5.96 2.67
C PHE A 53 -1.14 4.97 1.95
N VAL A 54 -0.56 3.91 1.40
CA VAL A 54 -1.29 2.87 0.65
C VAL A 54 -0.90 1.50 1.17
N GLY A 55 -1.86 0.76 1.70
CA GLY A 55 -1.70 -0.63 2.12
C GLY A 55 -2.26 -1.62 1.10
N VAL A 56 -1.89 -2.88 1.25
CA VAL A 56 -2.41 -4.03 0.50
C VAL A 56 -2.38 -3.83 -1.02
N HIS A 57 -1.21 -3.55 -1.60
CA HIS A 57 -0.99 -3.78 -3.03
C HIS A 57 -1.08 -5.29 -3.33
N HIS A 58 -0.48 -6.09 -2.46
CA HIS A 58 -0.53 -7.54 -2.52
C HIS A 58 -1.58 -8.12 -1.57
N GLY A 59 -2.46 -8.97 -2.09
CA GLY A 59 -3.60 -9.49 -1.34
C GLY A 59 -3.24 -10.20 -0.05
N MET A 60 -2.11 -10.90 0.02
CA MET A 60 -1.67 -11.60 1.23
C MET A 60 -1.10 -10.70 2.33
N GLU A 61 -0.76 -9.44 2.03
CA GLU A 61 -0.09 -8.51 2.95
C GLU A 61 -1.08 -7.70 3.81
N ARG A 62 -2.12 -8.35 4.31
CA ARG A 62 -3.28 -7.72 4.98
C ARG A 62 -2.93 -6.99 6.28
N ILE A 63 -1.82 -7.34 6.92
CA ILE A 63 -1.34 -6.63 8.11
C ILE A 63 -1.08 -5.15 7.81
N THR A 64 -0.76 -4.79 6.55
CA THR A 64 -0.56 -3.40 6.13
C THR A 64 -1.86 -2.60 6.17
N ALA A 65 -3.02 -3.23 5.95
CA ALA A 65 -4.32 -2.59 6.18
C ALA A 65 -4.54 -2.29 7.67
N ALA A 66 -4.19 -3.22 8.55
CA ALA A 66 -4.28 -3.01 10.00
C ALA A 66 -3.40 -1.85 10.45
N LEU A 67 -2.15 -1.77 9.94
CA LEU A 67 -1.22 -0.66 10.22
C LEU A 67 -1.81 0.69 9.78
N ALA A 68 -2.31 0.76 8.56
CA ALA A 68 -2.90 1.96 7.99
C ALA A 68 -4.17 2.42 8.74
N LEU A 69 -5.07 1.49 9.05
CA LEU A 69 -6.31 1.78 9.79
C LEU A 69 -6.04 2.22 11.23
N LYS A 70 -5.12 1.54 11.92
CA LYS A 70 -4.77 1.92 13.30
C LYS A 70 -4.14 3.31 13.34
N PHE A 71 -3.25 3.62 12.39
CA PHE A 71 -2.65 4.95 12.30
C PHE A 71 -3.70 6.04 12.04
N ALA A 72 -4.65 5.79 11.12
CA ALA A 72 -5.77 6.71 10.89
C ALA A 72 -6.60 6.96 12.17
N ARG A 73 -6.92 5.90 12.92
CA ARG A 73 -7.65 5.99 14.17
C ARG A 73 -6.88 6.75 15.24
N ASP A 74 -5.60 6.45 15.42
CA ASP A 74 -4.77 7.12 16.43
C ASP A 74 -4.59 8.62 16.14
N ILE A 75 -4.51 9.00 14.87
CA ILE A 75 -4.54 10.42 14.47
C ILE A 75 -5.89 11.04 14.85
N ALA A 76 -6.99 10.39 14.50
CA ALA A 76 -8.34 10.91 14.70
C ALA A 76 -8.70 11.04 16.19
N GLU A 77 -8.17 10.16 17.03
CA GLU A 77 -8.33 10.16 18.48
C GLU A 77 -7.30 11.06 19.20
N GLY A 78 -6.35 11.67 18.46
CA GLY A 78 -5.29 12.52 19.03
C GLY A 78 -4.16 11.77 19.72
N ALA A 79 -4.08 10.46 19.55
CA ALA A 79 -3.08 9.63 20.23
C ALA A 79 -1.66 9.79 19.68
N ILE A 80 -1.49 10.31 18.44
CA ILE A 80 -0.18 10.49 17.80
C ILE A 80 0.52 11.75 18.29
N TRP A 81 -0.15 12.90 18.29
CA TRP A 81 0.44 14.20 18.62
C TRP A 81 -0.18 14.89 19.84
N GLY A 82 -1.09 14.23 20.55
CA GLY A 82 -1.76 14.81 21.73
C GLY A 82 -2.41 16.17 21.41
N ASP A 83 -2.13 17.18 22.22
CA ASP A 83 -2.66 18.54 22.08
C ASP A 83 -2.22 19.23 20.77
N GLU A 84 -1.16 18.79 20.12
CA GLU A 84 -0.67 19.33 18.84
C GLU A 84 -1.45 18.80 17.63
N THR A 85 -2.30 17.77 17.79
CA THR A 85 -3.03 17.12 16.67
C THR A 85 -3.77 18.13 15.81
N ALA A 86 -4.55 19.02 16.40
CA ALA A 86 -5.32 20.02 15.65
C ALA A 86 -4.40 20.96 14.83
N LYS A 87 -3.26 21.34 15.37
CA LYS A 87 -2.27 22.19 14.71
C LYS A 87 -1.57 21.47 13.56
N VAL A 88 -1.23 20.19 13.71
CA VAL A 88 -0.68 19.37 12.61
C VAL A 88 -1.72 19.24 11.50
N LEU A 89 -2.94 18.86 11.81
CA LEU A 89 -4.02 18.64 10.84
C LEU A 89 -4.48 19.92 10.12
N SER A 90 -4.31 21.09 10.73
CA SER A 90 -4.54 22.38 10.04
C SER A 90 -3.49 22.69 8.96
N LYS A 91 -2.29 22.12 9.06
CA LYS A 91 -1.16 22.35 8.15
C LYS A 91 -0.93 21.19 7.16
N ARG A 92 -1.35 20.00 7.55
CA ARG A 92 -1.16 18.75 6.81
C ARG A 92 -2.50 18.12 6.45
N ARG A 93 -2.52 17.43 5.33
CA ARG A 93 -3.61 16.51 4.95
C ARG A 93 -3.03 15.12 4.77
N ILE A 94 -3.65 14.15 5.37
CA ILE A 94 -3.18 12.77 5.36
C ILE A 94 -4.23 11.96 4.63
N TYR A 95 -3.83 11.34 3.52
CA TYR A 95 -4.64 10.39 2.79
C TYR A 95 -4.17 8.98 3.12
N ILE A 96 -5.11 8.11 3.43
CA ILE A 96 -4.82 6.71 3.75
C ILE A 96 -5.75 5.82 2.93
N ILE A 97 -5.19 5.00 2.07
CA ILE A 97 -5.89 3.92 1.36
C ILE A 97 -5.48 2.62 2.04
N PRO A 98 -6.30 2.08 2.97
CA PRO A 98 -5.89 0.91 3.75
C PRO A 98 -5.74 -0.34 2.91
N MET A 99 -6.53 -0.47 1.83
CA MET A 99 -6.60 -1.67 1.01
C MET A 99 -6.82 -1.31 -0.45
N LEU A 100 -5.74 -1.27 -1.23
CA LEU A 100 -5.79 -1.02 -2.67
C LEU A 100 -6.36 -2.22 -3.44
N ASN A 101 -6.03 -3.43 -3.01
CA ASN A 101 -6.39 -4.69 -3.65
C ASN A 101 -7.38 -5.51 -2.80
N PRO A 102 -8.65 -5.05 -2.68
CA PRO A 102 -9.63 -5.73 -1.84
C PRO A 102 -10.01 -7.12 -2.36
N ASP A 103 -9.95 -7.33 -3.66
CA ASP A 103 -10.24 -8.63 -4.25
C ASP A 103 -9.14 -9.64 -3.96
N GLY A 104 -7.87 -9.23 -4.10
CA GLY A 104 -6.72 -10.06 -3.74
C GLY A 104 -6.71 -10.43 -2.26
N ALA A 105 -7.09 -9.48 -1.37
CA ALA A 105 -7.19 -9.74 0.06
C ALA A 105 -8.23 -10.82 0.39
N GLU A 106 -9.41 -10.75 -0.22
CA GLU A 106 -10.45 -11.77 -0.04
C GLU A 106 -10.06 -13.13 -0.60
N ILE A 107 -9.36 -13.16 -1.76
CA ILE A 107 -8.80 -14.38 -2.32
C ILE A 107 -7.77 -14.99 -1.35
N ALA A 108 -6.84 -14.19 -0.85
CA ALA A 108 -5.81 -14.67 0.08
C ALA A 108 -6.39 -15.17 1.41
N LEU A 109 -7.56 -14.68 1.82
CA LEU A 109 -8.32 -15.19 2.96
C LEU A 109 -9.12 -16.47 2.65
N GLY A 110 -9.11 -16.92 1.39
CA GLY A 110 -9.92 -18.05 0.96
C GLY A 110 -11.43 -17.76 0.91
N ARG A 111 -11.82 -16.48 0.94
CA ARG A 111 -13.22 -16.03 0.86
C ARG A 111 -13.70 -15.98 -0.61
N THR A 112 -13.71 -17.15 -1.24
CA THR A 112 -14.06 -17.37 -2.64
C THR A 112 -15.10 -18.48 -2.73
N ASP A 113 -15.99 -18.40 -3.71
CA ASP A 113 -16.88 -19.53 -4.02
C ASP A 113 -16.14 -20.66 -4.77
N GLU A 114 -16.81 -21.81 -4.96
CA GLU A 114 -16.20 -22.99 -5.60
C GLU A 114 -15.79 -22.74 -7.04
N ASN A 115 -16.62 -22.04 -7.81
CA ASN A 115 -16.33 -21.73 -9.22
C ASN A 115 -15.11 -20.83 -9.33
N GLU A 116 -15.06 -19.82 -8.49
CA GLU A 116 -13.94 -18.90 -8.41
C GLU A 116 -12.66 -19.61 -7.99
N ARG A 117 -12.71 -20.43 -6.92
CA ARG A 117 -11.58 -21.24 -6.49
C ARG A 117 -11.07 -22.13 -7.61
N TYR A 118 -11.98 -22.77 -8.37
CA TYR A 118 -11.61 -23.55 -9.54
C TYR A 118 -10.92 -22.70 -10.61
N MET A 119 -11.43 -21.51 -10.91
CA MET A 119 -10.81 -20.62 -11.90
C MET A 119 -9.42 -20.15 -11.46
N LEU A 120 -9.26 -19.81 -10.19
CA LEU A 120 -7.98 -19.38 -9.61
C LEU A 120 -6.94 -20.51 -9.61
N SER A 121 -7.35 -21.76 -9.28
CA SER A 121 -6.45 -22.92 -9.28
C SER A 121 -5.89 -23.26 -10.67
N ARG A 122 -6.52 -22.75 -11.74
CA ARG A 122 -6.04 -22.90 -13.12
C ARG A 122 -4.98 -21.84 -13.49
N MET A 123 -4.83 -20.82 -12.67
CA MET A 123 -3.79 -19.81 -12.86
C MET A 123 -2.46 -20.27 -12.23
N ARG A 124 -1.38 -19.73 -12.70
CA ARG A 124 -0.05 -20.01 -12.12
C ARG A 124 -0.01 -19.65 -10.64
N GLY A 125 0.33 -20.63 -9.77
CA GLY A 125 0.37 -20.46 -8.31
C GLY A 125 -1.00 -20.28 -7.64
N GLY A 126 -2.09 -20.62 -8.31
CA GLY A 126 -3.45 -20.48 -7.77
C GLY A 126 -3.90 -21.59 -6.83
N ASP A 127 -3.09 -22.62 -6.61
CA ASP A 127 -3.41 -23.71 -5.69
C ASP A 127 -3.23 -23.30 -4.23
N GLU A 128 -2.36 -22.33 -3.96
CA GLU A 128 -2.05 -21.82 -2.63
C GLU A 128 -2.57 -20.39 -2.44
N LEU A 129 -3.89 -20.23 -2.29
CA LEU A 129 -4.55 -18.92 -2.21
C LEU A 129 -4.03 -18.05 -1.06
N ALA A 130 -3.57 -18.62 0.04
CA ALA A 130 -3.02 -17.87 1.17
C ALA A 130 -1.83 -16.96 0.78
N HIS A 131 -1.10 -17.34 -0.29
CA HIS A 131 0.02 -16.57 -0.84
C HIS A 131 -0.35 -15.71 -2.06
N TRP A 132 -1.65 -15.46 -2.26
CA TRP A 132 -2.13 -14.67 -3.42
C TRP A 132 -1.75 -13.19 -3.26
N GLN A 133 -0.89 -12.69 -4.16
CA GLN A 133 -0.47 -11.28 -4.24
C GLN A 133 -1.35 -10.48 -5.20
N ALA A 134 -1.65 -11.06 -6.35
CA ALA A 134 -2.31 -10.42 -7.49
C ALA A 134 -3.75 -9.91 -7.17
N ASN A 135 -4.32 -9.14 -8.09
CA ASN A 135 -5.74 -8.84 -8.08
C ASN A 135 -6.60 -10.03 -8.58
N ALA A 136 -7.90 -9.83 -8.74
CA ALA A 136 -8.81 -10.88 -9.18
C ALA A 136 -8.59 -11.35 -10.64
N ARG A 137 -7.80 -10.63 -11.43
CA ARG A 137 -7.39 -11.02 -12.79
C ARG A 137 -6.05 -11.73 -12.84
N GLY A 138 -5.41 -11.93 -11.69
CA GLY A 138 -4.07 -12.51 -11.61
C GLY A 138 -2.98 -11.54 -12.08
N VAL A 139 -3.19 -10.26 -11.93
CA VAL A 139 -2.22 -9.19 -12.20
C VAL A 139 -1.64 -8.68 -10.88
N ASP A 140 -0.32 -8.66 -10.80
CA ASP A 140 0.39 -8.06 -9.68
C ASP A 140 0.36 -6.54 -9.82
N LEU A 141 -0.35 -5.87 -8.91
CA LEU A 141 -0.56 -4.43 -9.01
C LEU A 141 0.75 -3.64 -8.90
N ASN A 142 1.72 -4.13 -8.13
CA ASN A 142 3.02 -3.45 -7.98
C ASN A 142 3.99 -3.72 -9.13
N HIS A 143 3.52 -4.38 -10.20
CA HIS A 143 4.16 -4.52 -11.51
C HIS A 143 3.39 -3.82 -12.63
N ASN A 144 2.28 -3.13 -12.31
CA ASN A 144 1.35 -2.59 -13.31
C ASN A 144 1.46 -1.08 -13.51
N TYR A 145 2.37 -0.38 -12.83
CA TYR A 145 2.57 1.06 -12.99
C TYR A 145 3.47 1.38 -14.19
N ASN A 146 3.28 2.58 -14.78
CA ASN A 146 4.07 3.06 -15.91
C ASN A 146 5.40 3.69 -15.44
N ALA A 147 6.25 2.85 -14.85
CA ALA A 147 7.63 3.17 -14.48
C ALA A 147 8.54 2.01 -14.93
N GLY A 148 9.16 2.15 -16.11
CA GLY A 148 9.91 1.06 -16.71
C GLY A 148 9.07 -0.21 -16.95
N PHE A 149 7.79 -0.08 -17.27
CA PHE A 149 6.88 -1.21 -17.45
C PHE A 149 7.38 -2.25 -18.44
N ASP A 150 7.95 -1.82 -19.57
CA ASP A 150 8.49 -2.75 -20.58
C ASP A 150 9.70 -3.53 -20.04
N LEU A 151 10.55 -2.90 -19.22
CA LEU A 151 11.68 -3.55 -18.56
C LEU A 151 11.18 -4.58 -17.52
N CYS A 152 10.16 -4.22 -16.75
CA CYS A 152 9.48 -5.15 -15.83
C CYS A 152 8.98 -6.38 -16.62
N ARG A 153 8.29 -6.17 -17.73
CA ARG A 153 7.77 -7.24 -18.59
C ARG A 153 8.90 -8.09 -19.23
N GLU A 154 10.05 -7.51 -19.53
CA GLU A 154 11.22 -8.27 -20.00
C GLU A 154 11.76 -9.18 -18.91
N GLU A 155 11.88 -8.69 -17.67
CA GLU A 155 12.36 -9.48 -16.55
C GLU A 155 11.39 -10.61 -16.19
N GLU A 156 10.07 -10.34 -16.21
CA GLU A 156 9.06 -11.37 -16.05
C GLU A 156 9.19 -12.49 -17.09
N ARG A 157 9.43 -12.15 -18.38
CA ARG A 157 9.65 -13.14 -19.44
C ARG A 157 10.92 -13.96 -19.19
N ARG A 158 12.01 -13.36 -18.70
CA ARG A 158 13.25 -14.08 -18.33
C ARG A 158 12.99 -15.08 -17.21
N MET A 159 12.06 -14.77 -16.30
CA MET A 159 11.63 -15.66 -15.23
C MET A 159 10.54 -16.67 -15.66
N GLY A 160 10.15 -16.71 -16.94
CA GLY A 160 9.10 -17.60 -17.44
C GLY A 160 7.67 -17.16 -17.10
N ILE A 161 7.46 -15.87 -16.76
CA ILE A 161 6.15 -15.32 -16.40
C ILE A 161 5.53 -14.68 -17.65
N PHE A 162 4.63 -15.42 -18.29
CA PHE A 162 3.98 -14.98 -19.53
C PHE A 162 2.48 -14.67 -19.36
N THR A 163 1.88 -15.16 -18.29
CA THR A 163 0.42 -15.13 -18.08
C THR A 163 0.06 -14.76 -16.66
N ALA A 164 -1.21 -14.38 -16.46
CA ALA A 164 -1.81 -14.14 -15.16
C ALA A 164 -1.54 -15.28 -14.17
N GLY A 165 -1.37 -14.91 -12.91
CA GLY A 165 -1.07 -15.85 -11.83
C GLY A 165 -1.18 -15.20 -10.47
N SER A 166 -0.77 -15.92 -9.44
CA SER A 166 -0.83 -15.42 -8.05
C SER A 166 0.12 -14.25 -7.76
N THR A 167 1.15 -14.05 -8.59
CA THR A 167 2.21 -13.05 -8.36
C THR A 167 2.96 -12.67 -9.64
N ARG A 168 3.59 -11.50 -9.64
CA ARG A 168 4.62 -11.06 -10.61
C ARG A 168 4.18 -10.87 -12.05
N TYR A 169 2.94 -10.96 -12.41
CA TYR A 169 2.47 -10.66 -13.76
C TYR A 169 1.94 -9.23 -13.82
N GLY A 170 2.61 -8.33 -14.52
CA GLY A 170 2.29 -6.90 -14.58
C GLY A 170 1.10 -6.52 -15.47
N GLY A 171 0.39 -7.49 -16.06
CA GLY A 171 -0.75 -7.19 -16.92
C GLY A 171 -0.39 -7.03 -18.40
N LYS A 172 -1.37 -6.60 -19.21
CA LYS A 172 -1.23 -6.45 -20.66
C LYS A 172 -0.50 -5.16 -21.05
N TYR A 173 -0.74 -4.09 -20.30
CA TYR A 173 -0.15 -2.76 -20.47
C TYR A 173 -0.14 -2.05 -19.11
N ALA A 174 0.67 -1.03 -18.98
CA ALA A 174 0.77 -0.24 -17.76
C ALA A 174 -0.60 0.39 -17.40
N GLU A 175 -0.93 0.39 -16.12
CA GLU A 175 -2.21 0.90 -15.59
C GLU A 175 -3.45 0.18 -16.18
N SER A 176 -3.29 -1.10 -16.61
CA SER A 176 -4.39 -1.90 -17.16
C SER A 176 -5.44 -2.27 -16.12
N GLU A 177 -5.07 -2.31 -14.85
CA GLU A 177 -5.93 -2.75 -13.78
C GLU A 177 -6.70 -1.59 -13.15
N PRO A 178 -7.99 -1.77 -12.84
CA PRO A 178 -8.81 -0.69 -12.31
C PRO A 178 -8.28 -0.15 -10.98
N GLU A 179 -7.68 -0.99 -10.15
CA GLU A 179 -7.08 -0.61 -8.88
C GLU A 179 -5.85 0.30 -9.10
N THR A 180 -4.96 -0.09 -10.01
CA THR A 180 -3.78 0.72 -10.38
C THR A 180 -4.22 2.04 -10.99
N HIS A 181 -5.17 2.00 -11.92
CA HIS A 181 -5.69 3.20 -12.58
C HIS A 181 -6.32 4.17 -11.57
N ALA A 182 -7.12 3.66 -10.63
CA ALA A 182 -7.73 4.46 -9.58
C ALA A 182 -6.69 5.16 -8.68
N LEU A 183 -5.65 4.44 -8.24
CA LEU A 183 -4.59 5.02 -7.44
C LEU A 183 -3.77 6.06 -8.23
N CYS A 184 -3.49 5.79 -9.49
CA CYS A 184 -2.80 6.73 -10.38
C CYS A 184 -3.60 8.02 -10.57
N ASP A 185 -4.90 7.93 -10.84
CA ASP A 185 -5.76 9.11 -11.02
C ASP A 185 -5.90 9.91 -9.73
N PHE A 186 -6.07 9.23 -8.61
CA PHE A 186 -6.09 9.88 -7.31
C PHE A 186 -4.77 10.60 -7.02
N THR A 187 -3.64 9.93 -7.19
CA THR A 187 -2.30 10.52 -6.97
C THR A 187 -2.07 11.73 -7.88
N ARG A 188 -2.46 11.67 -9.17
CA ARG A 188 -2.42 12.81 -10.10
C ARG A 188 -3.22 14.00 -9.57
N SER A 189 -4.41 13.75 -9.03
CA SER A 189 -5.32 14.79 -8.53
C SER A 189 -4.78 15.55 -7.32
N ILE A 190 -3.97 14.89 -6.47
CA ILE A 190 -3.40 15.49 -5.25
C ILE A 190 -1.92 15.88 -5.39
N SER A 191 -1.28 15.59 -6.53
CA SER A 191 0.18 15.71 -6.72
C SER A 191 0.74 17.11 -6.40
N ALA A 192 0.00 18.16 -6.69
CA ALA A 192 0.44 19.55 -6.42
C ALA A 192 0.71 19.82 -4.92
N GLY A 193 -0.02 19.14 -4.03
CA GLY A 193 0.13 19.24 -2.58
C GLY A 193 0.96 18.10 -1.95
N LEU A 194 1.16 17.02 -2.69
CA LEU A 194 1.78 15.79 -2.18
C LEU A 194 3.26 16.02 -1.85
N ARG A 195 3.68 15.64 -0.65
CA ARG A 195 5.06 15.75 -0.15
C ARG A 195 5.75 14.40 -0.02
N ALA A 196 5.00 13.36 0.24
CA ALA A 196 5.49 12.00 0.22
C ALA A 196 4.37 11.01 -0.08
N ALA A 197 4.72 9.90 -0.72
CA ALA A 197 3.85 8.74 -0.90
C ALA A 197 4.53 7.50 -0.31
N VAL A 198 3.77 6.68 0.42
CA VAL A 198 4.27 5.50 1.12
C VAL A 198 3.42 4.29 0.74
N ALA A 199 4.01 3.31 0.09
CA ALA A 199 3.44 2.00 -0.11
C ALA A 199 3.88 1.07 1.02
N LEU A 200 2.90 0.50 1.72
CA LEU A 200 3.14 -0.47 2.79
C LEU A 200 3.09 -1.88 2.22
N HIS A 201 4.17 -2.59 2.34
CA HIS A 201 4.38 -3.97 1.94
C HIS A 201 4.84 -4.82 3.13
N THR A 202 5.02 -6.09 2.93
CA THR A 202 5.70 -7.03 3.82
C THR A 202 6.57 -7.95 2.96
N GLN A 203 7.72 -8.34 3.38
CA GLN A 203 8.38 -8.23 4.66
C GLN A 203 9.90 -8.01 4.45
N GLY A 204 10.66 -7.65 5.49
CA GLY A 204 12.12 -7.53 5.41
C GLY A 204 12.68 -6.45 6.33
N GLU A 205 11.82 -5.58 6.89
CA GLU A 205 12.25 -4.36 7.63
C GLU A 205 13.18 -3.48 6.77
N GLU A 206 12.79 -3.29 5.51
CA GLU A 206 13.54 -2.55 4.50
C GLU A 206 12.78 -1.32 4.02
N ILE A 207 13.54 -0.33 3.52
CA ILE A 207 13.07 0.92 2.97
C ILE A 207 13.64 1.08 1.57
N TYR A 208 12.78 1.12 0.56
CA TYR A 208 13.16 1.48 -0.80
C TYR A 208 12.71 2.92 -1.08
N TYR A 209 13.62 3.78 -1.53
CA TYR A 209 13.38 5.23 -1.65
C TYR A 209 13.93 5.87 -2.92
N ASP A 210 14.61 5.11 -3.76
CA ASP A 210 15.11 5.56 -5.07
C ASP A 210 14.43 4.83 -6.23
N TYR A 211 14.55 5.38 -7.42
CA TYR A 211 14.23 4.71 -8.68
C TYR A 211 15.32 4.96 -9.71
N CYS A 212 16.01 3.91 -10.15
CA CYS A 212 17.15 3.97 -11.09
C CYS A 212 18.23 5.00 -10.67
N GLY A 213 18.48 5.11 -9.37
CA GLY A 213 19.41 6.09 -8.81
C GLY A 213 18.87 7.52 -8.71
N ASN A 214 17.63 7.76 -9.12
CA ASN A 214 16.96 9.04 -8.93
C ASN A 214 16.32 9.08 -7.54
N VAL A 215 16.75 10.04 -6.72
CA VAL A 215 16.19 10.35 -5.40
C VAL A 215 15.66 11.78 -5.47
N PRO A 216 14.34 12.00 -5.31
CA PRO A 216 13.76 13.33 -5.30
C PRO A 216 14.30 14.19 -4.16
N GLU A 217 14.21 15.52 -4.32
CA GLU A 217 14.62 16.49 -3.29
C GLU A 217 13.95 16.19 -1.94
N GLY A 218 14.75 16.11 -0.87
CA GLY A 218 14.30 15.72 0.46
C GLY A 218 14.12 14.21 0.67
N GLY A 219 14.13 13.40 -0.39
CA GLY A 219 13.90 11.96 -0.31
C GLY A 219 14.93 11.21 0.52
N GLU A 220 16.23 11.53 0.35
CA GLU A 220 17.31 10.92 1.12
C GLU A 220 17.23 11.30 2.62
N ALA A 221 16.97 12.57 2.92
CA ALA A 221 16.80 13.03 4.29
C ALA A 221 15.62 12.35 4.99
N LEU A 222 14.47 12.24 4.29
CA LEU A 222 13.30 11.54 4.82
C LEU A 222 13.55 10.03 4.97
N ALA A 223 14.25 9.39 4.03
CA ALA A 223 14.66 7.99 4.14
C ALA A 223 15.53 7.75 5.40
N GLY A 224 16.46 8.66 5.69
CA GLY A 224 17.28 8.62 6.90
C GLY A 224 16.44 8.72 8.18
N ILE A 225 15.46 9.62 8.22
CA ILE A 225 14.52 9.75 9.35
C ILE A 225 13.69 8.47 9.51
N ILE A 226 13.16 7.92 8.43
CA ILE A 226 12.40 6.67 8.46
C ILE A 226 13.28 5.54 9.01
N ALA A 227 14.52 5.40 8.55
CA ALA A 227 15.44 4.37 9.00
C ALA A 227 15.78 4.52 10.49
N GLU A 228 16.09 5.73 10.94
CA GLU A 228 16.38 6.01 12.36
C GLU A 228 15.20 5.66 13.26
N LYS A 229 13.99 6.06 12.90
CA LYS A 229 12.79 5.89 13.75
C LYS A 229 12.28 4.46 13.75
N SER A 230 12.24 3.80 12.58
CA SER A 230 11.76 2.43 12.45
C SER A 230 12.80 1.39 12.81
N GLY A 231 14.10 1.71 12.67
CA GLY A 231 15.20 0.75 12.71
C GLY A 231 15.27 -0.12 11.46
N TYR A 232 14.56 0.24 10.38
CA TYR A 232 14.58 -0.48 9.11
C TYR A 232 15.81 -0.12 8.28
N ALA A 233 16.30 -1.07 7.48
CA ALA A 233 17.46 -0.86 6.64
C ALA A 233 17.10 -0.10 5.35
N LEU A 234 17.95 0.83 4.92
CA LEU A 234 17.90 1.37 3.56
C LEU A 234 18.37 0.27 2.59
N ALA A 235 17.55 -0.10 1.64
CA ALA A 235 17.82 -1.21 0.74
C ALA A 235 17.44 -0.88 -0.72
N LYS A 236 17.83 -1.76 -1.62
CA LYS A 236 17.43 -1.73 -3.03
C LYS A 236 16.64 -3.00 -3.36
N PRO A 237 15.55 -2.88 -4.10
CA PRO A 237 14.78 -4.06 -4.48
C PRO A 237 15.58 -4.97 -5.43
N ASP A 238 15.23 -6.25 -5.44
CA ASP A 238 15.71 -7.20 -6.44
C ASP A 238 15.31 -6.78 -7.85
N ALA A 239 16.03 -7.27 -8.88
CA ALA A 239 15.84 -6.89 -10.28
C ALA A 239 14.38 -6.97 -10.77
N ILE A 240 13.65 -8.01 -10.36
CA ILE A 240 12.23 -8.21 -10.72
C ILE A 240 11.31 -7.15 -10.08
N ALA A 241 11.68 -6.61 -8.93
CA ALA A 241 10.93 -5.58 -8.20
C ALA A 241 11.49 -4.16 -8.45
N SER A 242 12.41 -4.00 -9.41
CA SER A 242 13.08 -2.72 -9.70
C SER A 242 12.33 -1.84 -10.68
N HIS A 243 11.21 -2.31 -11.24
CA HIS A 243 10.41 -1.60 -12.23
C HIS A 243 8.92 -1.93 -12.07
N GLY A 244 8.07 -1.04 -12.54
CA GLY A 244 6.61 -1.22 -12.55
C GLY A 244 5.93 -1.00 -11.20
N GLY A 245 6.65 -0.55 -10.18
CA GLY A 245 6.13 -0.29 -8.84
C GLY A 245 5.50 1.10 -8.66
N TYR A 246 4.63 1.22 -7.66
CA TYR A 246 3.97 2.50 -7.34
C TYR A 246 4.97 3.58 -6.92
N LYS A 247 5.89 3.27 -6.01
CA LYS A 247 6.96 4.18 -5.59
C LYS A 247 7.74 4.70 -6.79
N ASP A 248 8.14 3.80 -7.70
CA ASP A 248 8.94 4.12 -8.86
C ASP A 248 8.20 5.10 -9.78
N TRP A 249 6.92 4.86 -10.00
CA TRP A 249 6.06 5.72 -10.81
C TRP A 249 5.88 7.11 -10.19
N VAL A 250 5.71 7.22 -8.87
CA VAL A 250 5.62 8.53 -8.20
C VAL A 250 6.91 9.31 -8.32
N ILE A 251 8.06 8.66 -8.13
CA ILE A 251 9.39 9.27 -8.27
C ILE A 251 9.60 9.75 -9.72
N GLU A 252 9.40 8.87 -10.69
CA GLU A 252 9.64 9.17 -12.10
C GLU A 252 8.70 10.25 -12.63
N ARG A 253 7.40 10.14 -12.29
CA ARG A 253 6.36 10.99 -12.87
C ARG A 253 6.30 12.38 -12.26
N PHE A 254 6.56 12.50 -10.96
CA PHE A 254 6.32 13.75 -10.21
C PHE A 254 7.56 14.32 -9.53
N GLY A 255 8.65 13.56 -9.41
CA GLY A 255 9.81 13.99 -8.62
C GLY A 255 9.47 14.19 -7.14
N ILE A 256 8.50 13.43 -6.62
CA ILE A 256 8.07 13.48 -5.22
C ILE A 256 8.70 12.32 -4.47
N PRO A 257 9.23 12.52 -3.23
CA PRO A 257 9.70 11.45 -2.38
C PRO A 257 8.64 10.35 -2.23
N ALA A 258 9.01 9.13 -2.59
CA ALA A 258 8.13 7.98 -2.44
C ALA A 258 8.90 6.78 -1.90
N PHE A 259 8.21 5.98 -1.09
CA PHE A 259 8.82 4.91 -0.32
C PHE A 259 8.01 3.63 -0.45
N THR A 260 8.72 2.51 -0.54
CA THR A 260 8.18 1.20 -0.17
C THR A 260 8.74 0.84 1.19
N LEU A 261 7.87 0.52 2.14
CA LEU A 261 8.24 0.02 3.45
C LEU A 261 7.87 -1.46 3.53
N GLU A 262 8.87 -2.32 3.63
CA GLU A 262 8.72 -3.76 3.82
C GLU A 262 8.55 -4.05 5.33
N CYS A 263 7.32 -4.01 5.80
CA CYS A 263 6.97 -4.02 7.22
C CYS A 263 7.16 -5.39 7.86
N GLY A 264 7.89 -5.45 8.98
CA GLY A 264 8.07 -6.65 9.79
C GLY A 264 9.02 -7.69 9.20
N LEU A 265 9.25 -8.75 9.95
CA LEU A 265 10.12 -9.87 9.59
C LEU A 265 9.36 -11.20 9.64
N GLY A 266 9.74 -12.16 8.80
CA GLY A 266 9.18 -13.50 8.82
C GLY A 266 8.93 -14.07 7.45
N LYS A 267 7.80 -14.73 7.27
CA LYS A 267 7.35 -15.28 5.98
C LYS A 267 5.92 -14.81 5.71
N ASN A 268 5.69 -14.30 4.53
CA ASN A 268 4.36 -13.90 4.11
C ASN A 268 3.40 -15.09 3.93
N PRO A 269 2.10 -14.92 4.28
CA PRO A 269 1.55 -13.75 4.98
C PRO A 269 2.06 -13.67 6.43
N LEU A 270 2.42 -12.46 6.89
CA LEU A 270 2.79 -12.27 8.29
C LEU A 270 1.57 -12.53 9.20
N PRO A 271 1.75 -13.21 10.34
CA PRO A 271 0.66 -13.47 11.26
C PRO A 271 0.14 -12.15 11.87
N PRO A 272 -1.18 -11.97 12.01
CA PRO A 272 -1.75 -10.76 12.60
C PRO A 272 -1.27 -10.47 14.03
N THR A 273 -0.79 -11.47 14.74
CA THR A 273 -0.20 -11.36 16.09
C THR A 273 1.08 -10.52 16.12
N ASP A 274 1.75 -10.34 14.99
CA ASP A 274 2.95 -9.50 14.88
C ASP A 274 2.63 -7.99 14.82
N PHE A 275 1.36 -7.66 14.62
CA PHE A 275 0.88 -6.28 14.50
C PHE A 275 1.38 -5.36 15.63
N PRO A 276 1.30 -5.69 16.93
CA PRO A 276 1.71 -4.75 17.99
C PRO A 276 3.19 -4.38 17.92
N ALA A 277 4.06 -5.33 17.60
CA ALA A 277 5.49 -5.09 17.49
C ALA A 277 5.81 -4.20 16.27
N ILE A 278 5.21 -4.50 15.13
CA ILE A 278 5.40 -3.74 13.89
C ILE A 278 4.82 -2.32 14.05
N TYR A 279 3.59 -2.21 14.54
CA TYR A 279 2.92 -0.91 14.71
C TYR A 279 3.65 -0.01 15.72
N GLY A 280 4.14 -0.57 16.83
CA GLY A 280 4.90 0.18 17.84
C GLY A 280 6.14 0.88 17.28
N ARG A 281 6.79 0.29 16.26
CA ARG A 281 7.94 0.90 15.55
C ARG A 281 7.50 1.87 14.46
N LEU A 282 6.41 1.57 13.75
CA LEU A 282 6.00 2.33 12.57
C LEU A 282 5.11 3.53 12.90
N ALA A 283 4.32 3.52 13.98
CA ALA A 283 3.46 4.66 14.32
C ALA A 283 4.25 5.97 14.51
N PRO A 284 5.34 6.02 15.31
CA PRO A 284 6.18 7.22 15.39
C PRO A 284 6.86 7.56 14.05
N THR A 285 7.23 6.56 13.25
CA THR A 285 7.82 6.76 11.92
C THR A 285 6.83 7.43 10.97
N PHE A 286 5.58 6.96 10.93
CA PHE A 286 4.52 7.58 10.12
C PHE A 286 4.22 9.02 10.55
N ALA A 287 4.28 9.30 11.87
CA ALA A 287 4.12 10.65 12.40
C ALA A 287 5.19 11.61 11.88
N GLU A 288 6.45 11.18 11.82
CA GLU A 288 7.56 11.97 11.27
C GLU A 288 7.37 12.22 9.76
N ILE A 289 6.98 11.20 9.00
CA ILE A 289 6.69 11.36 7.56
C ILE A 289 5.62 12.44 7.33
N VAL A 290 4.58 12.47 8.15
CA VAL A 290 3.51 13.47 8.04
C VAL A 290 4.01 14.88 8.32
N THR A 291 4.92 15.05 9.26
CA THR A 291 5.38 16.39 9.73
C THR A 291 6.58 16.91 8.96
N PHE A 292 7.31 16.04 8.25
CA PHE A 292 8.43 16.40 7.37
C PHE A 292 7.96 17.28 6.19
#